data_1a9eb4bd5a0717b7c0d0b493cdce7a43
#
_entry.id   1a9eb4bd5a0717b7c0d0b493cdce7a43
#
_cell.length_a   1.000
_cell.length_b   1.000
_cell.length_c   1.000
_cell.angle_alpha   90.00
_cell.angle_beta   90.00
_cell.angle_gamma   90.00
#
_symmetry.space_group_name_H-M   'P 1'
#
loop_
_entity.id
_entity.type
_entity.pdbx_description
1 polymer ?
#
loop_
_entity_poly.entity_id
_entity_poly.type
_entity_poly.pdbx_seq_one_letter_code
_entity_poly.pdbx_strand_id
1 'polypeptide(L)'
;MLTPYDREMQRLQRLSGLDASFLYLETSTQPLHVCSVLELDTSTIPGGYSFERLVDEMAVRIKAIPSFRERLSNTFLNLDHPVWVEDEEFDVHRHVHRMGLPAPGGRAELAEVCGHLASIPLDRRRPLWEMWVIEGLDGSDARAGGRLAVLTKVHHAAVDGVTGANLMSQLCSVEPDAPAPEAVDIPTQDANPLRIALGGLGRFATRPISLATSVLPATVSTVVDTVRRAAGGRAMASPFAAPQTPFNGSITARRNVAFTQLDLDDIKKVKDHFGVKVNDVVMALVSGVLRKFLIDRGELPDSTLVAMVPVSVHDRSDRPGRNQVSGMFSSLYTQIDDPAERLKAIAEANVIAKEHSSAIGATLLQDWSQFAGPAVFGVAMRVYARSSLTESRPVHNLVVSNVPGPQMPLYFLGAEVQAMYPLGPIFHGAGLNITVMSLNGKLNVGLISCPELLPDLWDMADGFIAGMAELLAATRRKPRGRP
;
A
#
# COMPACT_ATOMS: atom_id res chain seq x y z
N MET A 1 10.02 26.84 -26.36
CA MET A 1 10.10 25.76 -27.36
C MET A 1 11.05 24.71 -26.82
N LEU A 2 10.60 23.49 -26.57
CA LEU A 2 11.46 22.40 -26.15
C LEU A 2 12.39 22.04 -27.31
N THR A 3 13.67 21.83 -27.03
CA THR A 3 14.65 21.39 -28.05
C THR A 3 14.26 19.95 -28.52
N PRO A 4 14.75 19.49 -29.71
CA PRO A 4 14.58 18.10 -30.11
C PRO A 4 15.09 17.11 -29.03
N TYR A 5 16.16 17.49 -28.31
CA TYR A 5 16.72 16.77 -27.17
C TYR A 5 15.73 16.68 -25.99
N ASP A 6 15.03 17.76 -25.67
CA ASP A 6 14.02 17.77 -24.59
C ASP A 6 12.79 16.91 -24.98
N ARG A 7 12.40 16.88 -26.25
CA ARG A 7 11.31 16.04 -26.76
C ARG A 7 11.64 14.54 -26.77
N GLU A 8 12.88 14.19 -26.99
CA GLU A 8 13.38 12.81 -26.98
C GLU A 8 13.59 12.31 -25.54
N MET A 9 14.01 13.22 -24.63
CA MET A 9 14.10 12.92 -23.19
C MET A 9 12.72 12.78 -22.52
N GLN A 10 11.65 13.34 -23.07
CA GLN A 10 10.27 13.10 -22.62
C GLN A 10 9.78 11.66 -22.92
N ARG A 11 10.46 10.92 -23.80
CA ARG A 11 10.13 9.52 -24.12
C ARG A 11 10.64 8.53 -23.06
N LEU A 12 11.68 8.87 -22.29
CA LEU A 12 12.17 8.04 -21.17
C LEU A 12 11.43 8.43 -19.90
N GLN A 13 10.52 7.56 -19.45
CA GLN A 13 9.82 7.79 -18.19
C GLN A 13 10.77 7.58 -17.01
N ARG A 14 11.23 8.69 -16.43
CA ARG A 14 12.05 8.68 -15.22
C ARG A 14 11.18 8.52 -13.99
N LEU A 15 11.70 7.80 -12.98
CA LEU A 15 11.04 7.74 -11.69
C LEU A 15 10.94 9.14 -11.07
N SER A 16 9.80 9.43 -10.48
CA SER A 16 9.68 10.57 -9.59
C SER A 16 10.59 10.38 -8.36
N GLY A 17 10.91 11.46 -7.67
CA GLY A 17 11.68 11.34 -6.43
C GLY A 17 10.98 10.46 -5.39
N LEU A 18 9.66 10.53 -5.32
CA LEU A 18 8.85 9.70 -4.42
C LEU A 18 8.93 8.21 -4.81
N ASP A 19 8.75 7.86 -6.08
CA ASP A 19 8.89 6.48 -6.56
C ASP A 19 10.30 5.94 -6.28
N ALA A 20 11.33 6.74 -6.56
CA ALA A 20 12.72 6.38 -6.32
C ALA A 20 13.03 6.23 -4.82
N SER A 21 12.35 6.98 -3.94
CA SER A 21 12.55 6.88 -2.49
C SER A 21 12.25 5.48 -1.97
N PHE A 22 11.24 4.80 -2.50
CA PHE A 22 10.94 3.40 -2.15
C PHE A 22 12.10 2.46 -2.52
N LEU A 23 12.78 2.69 -3.65
CA LEU A 23 13.96 1.89 -4.01
C LEU A 23 15.14 2.12 -3.07
N TYR A 24 15.30 3.36 -2.55
CA TYR A 24 16.43 3.73 -1.69
C TYR A 24 16.20 3.34 -0.23
N LEU A 25 14.95 3.30 0.20
CA LEU A 25 14.52 2.84 1.52
C LEU A 25 14.53 1.32 1.66
N GLU A 26 14.46 0.58 0.55
CA GLU A 26 14.45 -0.87 0.58
C GLU A 26 15.78 -1.44 1.07
N THR A 27 15.67 -2.39 2.00
CA THR A 27 16.78 -3.18 2.55
C THR A 27 16.38 -4.65 2.58
N SER A 28 17.33 -5.53 2.89
CA SER A 28 17.04 -6.96 3.07
C SER A 28 16.06 -7.28 4.20
N THR A 29 15.92 -6.38 5.18
CA THR A 29 14.96 -6.50 6.29
C THR A 29 13.65 -5.75 6.03
N GLN A 30 13.65 -4.85 5.07
CA GLN A 30 12.52 -3.99 4.71
C GLN A 30 12.27 -4.02 3.21
N PRO A 31 11.74 -5.13 2.66
CA PRO A 31 11.25 -5.15 1.28
C PRO A 31 10.10 -4.14 1.14
N LEU A 32 10.12 -3.36 0.05
CA LEU A 32 9.13 -2.32 -0.19
C LEU A 32 8.24 -2.65 -1.40
N HIS A 33 7.59 -3.79 -1.31
CA HIS A 33 6.55 -4.19 -2.25
C HIS A 33 5.18 -4.23 -1.59
N VAL A 34 4.16 -4.07 -2.40
CA VAL A 34 2.75 -4.27 -2.06
C VAL A 34 2.39 -5.67 -2.51
N CYS A 35 1.71 -6.42 -1.67
CA CYS A 35 1.15 -7.71 -2.02
C CYS A 35 -0.39 -7.64 -2.02
N SER A 36 -1.01 -8.55 -2.76
CA SER A 36 -2.44 -8.82 -2.67
C SER A 36 -2.67 -10.31 -2.75
N VAL A 37 -3.50 -10.84 -1.85
CA VAL A 37 -3.92 -12.24 -1.85
C VAL A 37 -5.34 -12.30 -2.40
N LEU A 38 -5.51 -12.95 -3.55
CA LEU A 38 -6.81 -13.20 -4.17
C LEU A 38 -7.22 -14.64 -3.84
N GLU A 39 -8.46 -14.82 -3.39
CA GLU A 39 -9.11 -16.13 -3.33
C GLU A 39 -10.02 -16.26 -4.56
N LEU A 40 -9.83 -17.32 -5.35
CA LEU A 40 -10.47 -17.50 -6.64
C LEU A 40 -11.29 -18.79 -6.68
N ASP A 41 -12.48 -18.71 -7.27
CA ASP A 41 -13.30 -19.86 -7.63
C ASP A 41 -13.03 -20.25 -9.08
N THR A 42 -12.43 -21.41 -9.30
CA THR A 42 -12.07 -21.90 -10.63
C THR A 42 -13.22 -22.55 -11.39
N SER A 43 -14.35 -22.80 -10.72
CA SER A 43 -15.53 -23.40 -11.37
C SER A 43 -16.11 -22.52 -12.49
N THR A 44 -15.86 -21.22 -12.42
CA THR A 44 -16.34 -20.22 -13.39
C THR A 44 -15.45 -20.11 -14.63
N ILE A 45 -14.26 -20.73 -14.64
CA ILE A 45 -13.32 -20.63 -15.76
C ILE A 45 -13.87 -21.37 -17.00
N PRO A 46 -14.10 -20.71 -18.12
CA PRO A 46 -14.57 -21.36 -19.34
C PRO A 46 -13.58 -22.43 -19.81
N GLY A 47 -14.02 -23.69 -19.88
CA GLY A 47 -13.18 -24.83 -20.26
C GLY A 47 -12.25 -25.34 -19.16
N GLY A 48 -12.43 -24.89 -17.91
CA GLY A 48 -11.73 -25.37 -16.72
C GLY A 48 -10.35 -24.76 -16.53
N TYR A 49 -9.82 -24.97 -15.32
CA TYR A 49 -8.52 -24.48 -14.90
C TYR A 49 -7.38 -25.45 -15.31
N SER A 50 -6.29 -24.88 -15.81
CA SER A 50 -4.94 -25.45 -15.72
C SER A 50 -3.94 -24.31 -15.55
N PHE A 51 -2.81 -24.60 -14.90
CA PHE A 51 -1.78 -23.59 -14.67
C PHE A 51 -1.22 -23.06 -16.00
N GLU A 52 -0.99 -23.93 -16.95
CA GLU A 52 -0.44 -23.60 -18.26
C GLU A 52 -1.37 -22.62 -19.01
N ARG A 53 -2.69 -22.91 -19.04
CA ARG A 53 -3.68 -21.99 -19.63
C ARG A 53 -3.73 -20.64 -18.94
N LEU A 54 -3.62 -20.62 -17.61
CA LEU A 54 -3.59 -19.36 -16.84
C LEU A 54 -2.38 -18.52 -17.24
N VAL A 55 -1.20 -19.14 -17.39
CA VAL A 55 0.03 -18.44 -17.80
C VAL A 55 -0.08 -17.94 -19.24
N ASP A 56 -0.63 -18.74 -20.17
CA ASP A 56 -0.84 -18.36 -21.56
C ASP A 56 -1.78 -17.15 -21.66
N GLU A 57 -2.91 -17.18 -20.97
CA GLU A 57 -3.88 -16.08 -20.92
C GLU A 57 -3.25 -14.82 -20.30
N MET A 58 -2.45 -14.98 -19.23
CA MET A 58 -1.71 -13.89 -18.62
C MET A 58 -0.73 -13.27 -19.61
N ALA A 59 0.01 -14.09 -20.38
CA ALA A 59 0.95 -13.61 -21.38
C ALA A 59 0.28 -12.74 -22.45
N VAL A 60 -0.95 -13.07 -22.82
CA VAL A 60 -1.74 -12.27 -23.76
C VAL A 60 -2.16 -10.94 -23.13
N ARG A 61 -2.72 -10.95 -21.91
CA ARG A 61 -3.23 -9.74 -21.25
C ARG A 61 -2.13 -8.76 -20.85
N ILE A 62 -0.95 -9.26 -20.47
CA ILE A 62 0.21 -8.43 -20.12
C ILE A 62 0.67 -7.56 -21.30
N LYS A 63 0.44 -7.98 -22.55
CA LYS A 63 0.77 -7.16 -23.73
C LYS A 63 0.02 -5.82 -23.73
N ALA A 64 -1.14 -5.74 -23.09
CA ALA A 64 -1.90 -4.50 -22.92
C ALA A 64 -1.41 -3.62 -21.78
N ILE A 65 -0.47 -4.10 -20.95
CA ILE A 65 -0.04 -3.40 -19.72
C ILE A 65 1.46 -3.12 -19.79
N PRO A 66 1.89 -1.97 -20.34
CA PRO A 66 3.32 -1.62 -20.48
C PRO A 66 4.11 -1.75 -19.17
N SER A 67 3.54 -1.32 -18.05
CA SER A 67 4.22 -1.35 -16.75
C SER A 67 4.64 -2.74 -16.26
N PHE A 68 4.02 -3.82 -16.77
CA PHE A 68 4.42 -5.20 -16.49
C PHE A 68 5.61 -5.67 -17.35
N ARG A 69 5.96 -4.93 -18.40
CA ARG A 69 7.05 -5.26 -19.33
C ARG A 69 8.23 -4.30 -19.20
N GLU A 70 8.14 -3.28 -18.33
CA GLU A 70 9.19 -2.30 -18.11
C GLU A 70 10.02 -2.67 -16.88
N ARG A 71 11.33 -2.56 -17.03
CA ARG A 71 12.32 -2.71 -15.96
C ARG A 71 13.08 -1.42 -15.68
N LEU A 72 13.78 -1.38 -14.56
CA LEU A 72 14.59 -0.21 -14.21
C LEU A 72 15.93 -0.24 -14.92
N SER A 73 16.32 0.91 -15.47
CA SER A 73 17.68 1.18 -15.92
C SER A 73 18.30 2.27 -15.04
N ASN A 74 19.42 1.93 -14.41
CA ASN A 74 20.13 2.86 -13.54
C ASN A 74 20.85 3.93 -14.33
N THR A 75 20.95 5.14 -13.75
CA THR A 75 21.77 6.21 -14.27
C THR A 75 23.26 5.99 -13.92
N PHE A 76 24.15 6.59 -14.71
CA PHE A 76 25.59 6.51 -14.46
C PHE A 76 25.92 7.00 -13.03
N LEU A 77 26.68 6.19 -12.27
CA LEU A 77 27.04 6.45 -10.88
C LEU A 77 25.85 6.70 -9.93
N ASN A 78 24.63 6.39 -10.34
CA ASN A 78 23.41 6.71 -9.58
C ASN A 78 23.30 8.21 -9.21
N LEU A 79 23.73 9.09 -10.09
CA LEU A 79 23.67 10.54 -9.87
C LEU A 79 22.26 11.10 -10.00
N ASP A 80 21.37 10.35 -10.66
CA ASP A 80 19.96 10.70 -10.84
C ASP A 80 19.06 9.48 -10.67
N HIS A 81 17.74 9.69 -10.62
CA HIS A 81 16.76 8.62 -10.48
C HIS A 81 16.77 7.69 -11.69
N PRO A 82 16.51 6.38 -11.50
CA PRO A 82 16.39 5.42 -12.58
C PRO A 82 15.30 5.79 -13.60
N VAL A 83 15.37 5.19 -14.76
CA VAL A 83 14.37 5.30 -15.83
C VAL A 83 13.72 3.95 -16.08
N TRP A 84 12.45 3.97 -16.49
CA TRP A 84 11.76 2.80 -16.99
C TRP A 84 12.17 2.56 -18.44
N VAL A 85 12.50 1.31 -18.74
CA VAL A 85 12.83 0.85 -20.09
C VAL A 85 12.14 -0.47 -20.35
N GLU A 86 11.76 -0.72 -21.59
CA GLU A 86 11.20 -2.03 -21.97
C GLU A 86 12.21 -3.15 -21.69
N ASP A 87 11.75 -4.26 -21.18
CA ASP A 87 12.54 -5.48 -21.04
C ASP A 87 12.37 -6.33 -22.29
N GLU A 88 13.35 -6.24 -23.21
CA GLU A 88 13.37 -6.97 -24.47
C GLU A 88 13.41 -8.50 -24.28
N GLU A 89 13.88 -8.95 -23.11
CA GLU A 89 13.94 -10.37 -22.71
C GLU A 89 12.78 -10.79 -21.78
N PHE A 90 11.68 -10.00 -21.79
CA PHE A 90 10.54 -10.29 -20.94
C PHE A 90 9.97 -11.68 -21.23
N ASP A 91 9.85 -12.47 -20.16
CA ASP A 91 9.27 -13.81 -20.18
C ASP A 91 8.35 -13.98 -18.97
N VAL A 92 7.06 -14.17 -19.24
CA VAL A 92 6.02 -14.32 -18.20
C VAL A 92 6.31 -15.49 -17.24
N HIS A 93 6.95 -16.56 -17.71
CA HIS A 93 7.31 -17.73 -16.89
C HIS A 93 8.35 -17.43 -15.81
N ARG A 94 9.04 -16.29 -15.90
CA ARG A 94 9.97 -15.80 -14.87
C ARG A 94 9.27 -14.97 -13.80
N HIS A 95 7.99 -14.70 -13.96
CA HIS A 95 7.19 -13.85 -13.09
C HIS A 95 5.99 -14.57 -12.49
N VAL A 96 5.46 -15.59 -13.16
CA VAL A 96 4.31 -16.38 -12.71
C VAL A 96 4.79 -17.74 -12.23
N HIS A 97 4.59 -18.02 -10.96
CA HIS A 97 5.08 -19.22 -10.29
C HIS A 97 3.91 -20.06 -9.79
N ARG A 98 4.12 -21.34 -9.58
CA ARG A 98 3.16 -22.31 -9.07
C ARG A 98 3.61 -22.87 -7.74
N MET A 99 2.69 -23.02 -6.79
CA MET A 99 2.95 -23.61 -5.48
C MET A 99 1.76 -24.42 -5.02
N GLY A 100 1.98 -25.52 -4.32
CA GLY A 100 0.95 -26.24 -3.58
C GLY A 100 0.87 -25.74 -2.14
N LEU A 101 -0.35 -25.55 -1.64
CA LEU A 101 -0.57 -25.19 -0.23
C LEU A 101 -0.40 -26.44 0.65
N PRO A 102 0.33 -26.37 1.78
CA PRO A 102 0.43 -27.48 2.73
C PRO A 102 -0.96 -27.90 3.26
N ALA A 103 -1.17 -29.18 3.47
CA ALA A 103 -2.43 -29.67 4.09
C ALA A 103 -2.54 -29.17 5.54
N PRO A 104 -3.73 -28.80 6.02
CA PRO A 104 -5.06 -29.00 5.42
C PRO A 104 -5.46 -27.96 4.35
N GLY A 105 -4.64 -26.97 4.04
CA GLY A 105 -4.93 -25.99 2.99
C GLY A 105 -5.83 -24.84 3.46
N GLY A 106 -5.88 -24.57 4.75
CA GLY A 106 -6.70 -23.52 5.33
C GLY A 106 -6.06 -22.12 5.26
N ARG A 107 -6.74 -21.17 5.88
CA ARG A 107 -6.31 -19.77 5.92
C ARG A 107 -4.98 -19.55 6.65
N ALA A 108 -4.70 -20.39 7.67
CA ALA A 108 -3.45 -20.29 8.42
C ALA A 108 -2.25 -20.67 7.54
N GLU A 109 -2.35 -21.78 6.82
CA GLU A 109 -1.31 -22.24 5.88
C GLU A 109 -1.14 -21.24 4.73
N LEU A 110 -2.25 -20.68 4.21
CA LEU A 110 -2.19 -19.63 3.18
C LEU A 110 -1.45 -18.40 3.70
N ALA A 111 -1.75 -17.95 4.91
CA ALA A 111 -1.10 -16.79 5.51
C ALA A 111 0.40 -17.02 5.75
N GLU A 112 0.80 -18.22 6.17
CA GLU A 112 2.20 -18.60 6.36
C GLU A 112 2.96 -18.56 5.03
N VAL A 113 2.39 -19.17 3.97
CA VAL A 113 2.96 -19.15 2.62
C VAL A 113 3.06 -17.70 2.10
N CYS A 114 2.00 -16.91 2.24
CA CYS A 114 1.99 -15.50 1.82
C CYS A 114 3.02 -14.67 2.60
N GLY A 115 3.16 -14.89 3.91
CA GLY A 115 4.18 -14.25 4.74
C GLY A 115 5.61 -14.58 4.28
N HIS A 116 5.87 -15.86 3.96
CA HIS A 116 7.15 -16.28 3.40
C HIS A 116 7.44 -15.58 2.06
N LEU A 117 6.50 -15.61 1.12
CA LEU A 117 6.66 -15.00 -0.20
C LEU A 117 6.80 -13.47 -0.12
N ALA A 118 6.08 -12.83 0.80
CA ALA A 118 6.20 -11.39 1.07
C ALA A 118 7.54 -11.00 1.71
N SER A 119 8.28 -11.93 2.28
CA SER A 119 9.60 -11.67 2.87
C SER A 119 10.73 -11.64 1.83
N ILE A 120 10.51 -12.17 0.63
CA ILE A 120 11.51 -12.31 -0.43
C ILE A 120 11.51 -11.02 -1.29
N PRO A 121 12.65 -10.30 -1.41
CA PRO A 121 12.76 -9.14 -2.30
C PRO A 121 12.56 -9.51 -3.78
N LEU A 122 12.06 -8.56 -4.56
CA LEU A 122 11.96 -8.67 -6.02
C LEU A 122 13.33 -8.49 -6.70
N ASP A 123 13.57 -9.20 -7.82
CA ASP A 123 14.76 -8.97 -8.64
C ASP A 123 14.65 -7.67 -9.42
N ARG A 124 15.45 -6.66 -9.04
CA ARG A 124 15.44 -5.32 -9.65
C ARG A 124 15.99 -5.27 -11.09
N ARG A 125 16.53 -6.36 -11.60
CA ARG A 125 17.01 -6.46 -13.00
C ARG A 125 15.89 -6.78 -13.98
N ARG A 126 14.69 -7.10 -13.48
CA ARG A 126 13.49 -7.48 -14.21
C ARG A 126 12.37 -6.49 -13.92
N PRO A 127 11.24 -6.57 -14.65
CA PRO A 127 10.00 -5.92 -14.25
C PRO A 127 9.65 -6.22 -12.80
N LEU A 128 9.27 -5.19 -12.04
CA LEU A 128 9.23 -5.23 -10.57
C LEU A 128 7.94 -5.85 -10.04
N TRP A 129 7.63 -7.06 -10.48
CA TRP A 129 6.47 -7.82 -10.02
C TRP A 129 6.69 -9.33 -10.09
N GLU A 130 5.97 -10.07 -9.28
CA GLU A 130 5.85 -11.52 -9.28
C GLU A 130 4.42 -11.92 -8.94
N MET A 131 4.00 -13.09 -9.39
CA MET A 131 2.71 -13.70 -9.09
C MET A 131 2.90 -15.17 -8.74
N TRP A 132 2.23 -15.60 -7.67
CA TRP A 132 2.28 -16.97 -7.18
C TRP A 132 0.89 -17.57 -7.18
N VAL A 133 0.67 -18.57 -8.02
CA VAL A 133 -0.57 -19.36 -8.07
C VAL A 133 -0.45 -20.49 -7.04
N ILE A 134 -1.29 -20.45 -6.02
CA ILE A 134 -1.24 -21.32 -4.85
C ILE A 134 -2.44 -22.24 -4.90
N GLU A 135 -2.23 -23.51 -5.24
CA GLU A 135 -3.27 -24.52 -5.38
C GLU A 135 -3.50 -25.27 -4.06
N GLY A 136 -4.68 -25.85 -3.88
CA GLY A 136 -5.03 -26.66 -2.70
C GLY A 136 -5.70 -25.86 -1.57
N LEU A 137 -6.25 -24.69 -1.87
CA LEU A 137 -7.03 -23.91 -0.89
C LEU A 137 -8.27 -24.70 -0.44
N ASP A 138 -8.48 -24.74 0.88
CA ASP A 138 -9.53 -25.53 1.56
C ASP A 138 -9.46 -27.03 1.24
N GLY A 139 -8.29 -27.55 0.89
CA GLY A 139 -8.09 -28.94 0.47
C GLY A 139 -8.75 -29.28 -0.88
N SER A 140 -9.19 -28.28 -1.65
CA SER A 140 -9.91 -28.48 -2.91
C SER A 140 -8.95 -28.62 -4.10
N ASP A 141 -9.40 -29.35 -5.14
CA ASP A 141 -8.69 -29.45 -6.41
C ASP A 141 -9.19 -28.36 -7.36
N ALA A 142 -8.34 -27.39 -7.66
CA ALA A 142 -8.63 -26.30 -8.58
C ALA A 142 -9.01 -26.81 -10.00
N ARG A 143 -8.43 -27.94 -10.45
CA ARG A 143 -8.73 -28.57 -11.76
C ARG A 143 -10.13 -29.15 -11.82
N ALA A 144 -10.68 -29.54 -10.67
CA ALA A 144 -12.05 -30.04 -10.55
C ALA A 144 -13.08 -28.93 -10.24
N GLY A 145 -12.72 -27.64 -10.45
CA GLY A 145 -13.59 -26.51 -10.13
C GLY A 145 -13.54 -26.11 -8.66
N GLY A 146 -12.44 -26.40 -7.98
CA GLY A 146 -12.21 -25.98 -6.60
C GLY A 146 -11.68 -24.56 -6.47
N ARG A 147 -11.06 -24.27 -5.33
CA ARG A 147 -10.51 -22.94 -5.02
C ARG A 147 -9.00 -22.91 -5.10
N LEU A 148 -8.46 -21.78 -5.48
CA LEU A 148 -7.03 -21.49 -5.40
C LEU A 148 -6.82 -20.06 -4.88
N ALA A 149 -5.60 -19.77 -4.45
CA ALA A 149 -5.21 -18.40 -4.15
C ALA A 149 -4.15 -17.90 -5.15
N VAL A 150 -4.12 -16.59 -5.36
CA VAL A 150 -3.06 -15.92 -6.10
C VAL A 150 -2.45 -14.84 -5.22
N LEU A 151 -1.17 -14.96 -4.91
CA LEU A 151 -0.43 -13.87 -4.31
C LEU A 151 0.23 -13.06 -5.43
N THR A 152 -0.11 -11.79 -5.51
CA THR A 152 0.57 -10.82 -6.37
C THR A 152 1.52 -9.98 -5.53
N LYS A 153 2.68 -9.68 -6.07
CA LYS A 153 3.71 -8.89 -5.42
C LYS A 153 4.27 -7.88 -6.42
N VAL A 154 4.17 -6.59 -6.12
CA VAL A 154 4.63 -5.50 -6.99
C VAL A 154 5.40 -4.50 -6.15
N HIS A 155 6.56 -4.04 -6.63
CA HIS A 155 7.35 -3.06 -5.91
C HIS A 155 6.63 -1.71 -5.82
N HIS A 156 6.66 -1.06 -4.66
CA HIS A 156 5.94 0.20 -4.44
C HIS A 156 6.39 1.34 -5.37
N ALA A 157 7.63 1.30 -5.88
CA ALA A 157 8.10 2.24 -6.91
C ALA A 157 7.38 2.09 -8.26
N ALA A 158 6.79 0.93 -8.55
CA ALA A 158 6.08 0.66 -9.81
C ALA A 158 4.59 1.03 -9.75
N VAL A 159 3.99 1.07 -8.54
CA VAL A 159 2.56 1.32 -8.34
C VAL A 159 2.32 2.06 -7.02
N ASP A 160 1.33 2.95 -6.97
CA ASP A 160 0.75 3.42 -5.72
C ASP A 160 -0.45 2.55 -5.29
N GLY A 161 -1.01 2.81 -4.11
CA GLY A 161 -2.12 2.02 -3.58
C GLY A 161 -3.36 2.01 -4.49
N VAL A 162 -3.66 3.11 -5.17
CA VAL A 162 -4.79 3.22 -6.12
C VAL A 162 -4.40 2.57 -7.45
N THR A 163 -3.20 2.84 -7.95
CA THR A 163 -2.69 2.25 -9.18
C THR A 163 -2.47 0.75 -9.03
N GLY A 164 -2.08 0.26 -7.84
CA GLY A 164 -1.95 -1.17 -7.56
C GLY A 164 -3.29 -1.90 -7.64
N ALA A 165 -4.35 -1.32 -7.10
CA ALA A 165 -5.71 -1.83 -7.25
C ALA A 165 -6.17 -1.79 -8.71
N ASN A 166 -5.88 -0.69 -9.43
CA ASN A 166 -6.18 -0.56 -10.86
C ASN A 166 -5.37 -1.55 -11.71
N LEU A 167 -4.13 -1.84 -11.34
CA LEU A 167 -3.28 -2.81 -12.04
C LEU A 167 -3.88 -4.22 -11.95
N MET A 168 -4.36 -4.61 -10.77
CA MET A 168 -5.09 -5.87 -10.61
C MET A 168 -6.42 -5.84 -11.38
N SER A 169 -7.13 -4.72 -11.40
CA SER A 169 -8.36 -4.59 -12.16
C SER A 169 -8.16 -4.67 -13.68
N GLN A 170 -6.97 -4.35 -14.19
CA GLN A 170 -6.62 -4.55 -15.61
C GLN A 170 -6.43 -6.03 -15.97
N LEU A 171 -6.09 -6.87 -15.00
CA LEU A 171 -6.02 -8.32 -15.16
C LEU A 171 -7.36 -9.01 -14.91
N CYS A 172 -8.29 -8.29 -14.26
CA CYS A 172 -9.64 -8.76 -14.01
C CYS A 172 -10.61 -8.25 -15.08
N SER A 173 -11.68 -8.99 -15.28
CA SER A 173 -12.82 -8.63 -16.13
C SER A 173 -14.10 -8.65 -15.32
N VAL A 174 -15.19 -8.10 -15.89
CA VAL A 174 -16.54 -8.18 -15.29
C VAL A 174 -17.32 -9.40 -15.77
N GLU A 175 -16.76 -10.13 -16.74
CA GLU A 175 -17.31 -11.37 -17.29
C GLU A 175 -16.21 -12.44 -17.33
N PRO A 176 -16.55 -13.73 -17.10
CA PRO A 176 -15.56 -14.80 -17.03
C PRO A 176 -14.90 -15.10 -18.39
N ASP A 177 -15.56 -14.81 -19.49
CA ASP A 177 -15.12 -15.05 -20.86
C ASP A 177 -14.74 -13.77 -21.63
N ALA A 178 -14.49 -12.68 -20.90
CA ALA A 178 -14.12 -11.41 -21.51
C ALA A 178 -12.85 -11.56 -22.37
N PRO A 179 -12.86 -11.02 -23.60
CA PRO A 179 -11.69 -11.07 -24.48
C PRO A 179 -10.49 -10.35 -23.84
N ALA A 180 -9.30 -10.79 -24.21
CA ALA A 180 -8.09 -10.07 -23.80
C ALA A 180 -8.09 -8.66 -24.41
N PRO A 181 -7.62 -7.64 -23.68
CA PRO A 181 -7.51 -6.29 -24.21
C PRO A 181 -6.46 -6.23 -25.33
N GLU A 182 -6.59 -5.24 -26.22
CA GLU A 182 -5.64 -5.03 -27.31
C GLU A 182 -4.23 -4.77 -26.78
N ALA A 183 -3.24 -5.35 -27.45
CA ALA A 183 -1.84 -5.15 -27.10
C ALA A 183 -1.46 -3.68 -27.28
N VAL A 184 -0.68 -3.14 -26.34
CA VAL A 184 -0.14 -1.79 -26.40
C VAL A 184 1.35 -1.87 -26.69
N ASP A 185 1.78 -1.28 -27.79
CA ASP A 185 3.21 -1.17 -28.10
C ASP A 185 3.88 -0.15 -27.17
N ILE A 186 4.98 -0.55 -26.57
CA ILE A 186 5.85 0.37 -25.86
C ILE A 186 6.69 1.09 -26.95
N PRO A 187 6.64 2.43 -27.07
CA PRO A 187 7.46 3.13 -28.03
C PRO A 187 8.94 2.79 -27.80
N THR A 188 9.64 2.34 -28.84
CA THR A 188 11.06 1.98 -28.77
C THR A 188 11.83 3.14 -28.16
N GLN A 189 12.29 2.97 -26.94
CA GLN A 189 13.02 3.99 -26.21
C GLN A 189 14.49 3.79 -26.51
N ASP A 190 15.14 4.81 -27.07
CA ASP A 190 16.59 4.79 -27.25
C ASP A 190 17.26 4.88 -25.85
N ALA A 191 17.27 3.75 -25.15
CA ALA A 191 17.85 3.60 -23.81
C ALA A 191 19.39 3.64 -23.84
N ASN A 192 19.96 4.51 -24.68
CA ASN A 192 21.40 4.66 -24.76
C ASN A 192 21.97 5.06 -23.40
N PRO A 193 22.80 4.20 -22.77
CA PRO A 193 23.35 4.44 -21.42
C PRO A 193 24.09 5.77 -21.30
N LEU A 194 24.73 6.21 -22.39
CA LEU A 194 25.47 7.49 -22.42
C LEU A 194 24.51 8.70 -22.35
N ARG A 195 23.37 8.63 -23.05
CA ARG A 195 22.35 9.70 -23.00
C ARG A 195 21.70 9.79 -21.63
N ILE A 196 21.38 8.64 -21.03
CA ILE A 196 20.85 8.56 -19.65
C ILE A 196 21.85 9.17 -18.67
N ALA A 197 23.14 8.87 -18.84
CA ALA A 197 24.23 9.38 -18.00
C ALA A 197 24.40 10.90 -18.12
N LEU A 198 24.47 11.44 -19.34
CA LEU A 198 24.65 12.87 -19.57
C LEU A 198 23.43 13.68 -19.08
N GLY A 199 22.22 13.20 -19.30
CA GLY A 199 21.00 13.81 -18.78
C GLY A 199 20.97 13.85 -17.25
N GLY A 200 21.45 12.78 -16.60
CA GLY A 200 21.59 12.70 -15.14
C GLY A 200 22.60 13.71 -14.58
N LEU A 201 23.76 13.87 -15.24
CA LEU A 201 24.80 14.84 -14.84
C LEU A 201 24.31 16.29 -14.95
N GLY A 202 23.60 16.65 -16.03
CA GLY A 202 23.05 17.98 -16.21
C GLY A 202 22.04 18.35 -15.12
N ARG A 203 21.14 17.43 -14.76
CA ARG A 203 20.16 17.64 -13.66
C ARG A 203 20.83 17.71 -12.31
N PHE A 204 21.82 16.87 -12.05
CA PHE A 204 22.59 16.92 -10.80
C PHE A 204 23.23 18.30 -10.60
N ALA A 205 23.78 18.88 -11.64
CA ALA A 205 24.42 20.22 -11.60
C ALA A 205 23.40 21.33 -11.32
N THR A 206 22.15 21.22 -11.76
CA THR A 206 21.10 22.25 -11.56
C THR A 206 20.31 22.08 -10.24
N ARG A 207 20.44 20.95 -9.54
CA ARG A 207 19.73 20.67 -8.27
C ARG A 207 19.90 21.74 -7.20
N PRO A 208 21.11 22.26 -6.88
CA PRO A 208 21.27 23.27 -5.83
C PRO A 208 20.46 24.55 -6.12
N ILE A 209 20.37 24.96 -7.39
CA ILE A 209 19.63 26.14 -7.81
C ILE A 209 18.12 25.91 -7.58
N SER A 210 17.59 24.80 -8.07
CA SER A 210 16.19 24.45 -7.91
C SER A 210 15.79 24.28 -6.44
N LEU A 211 16.67 23.73 -5.61
CA LEU A 211 16.47 23.63 -4.15
C LEU A 211 16.29 25.02 -3.54
N ALA A 212 17.21 25.94 -3.84
CA ALA A 212 17.19 27.29 -3.28
C ALA A 212 16.01 28.14 -3.76
N THR A 213 15.58 27.96 -5.02
CA THR A 213 14.55 28.83 -5.62
C THR A 213 13.12 28.32 -5.46
N SER A 214 12.92 27.01 -5.31
CA SER A 214 11.59 26.40 -5.31
C SER A 214 11.24 25.70 -3.99
N VAL A 215 12.13 24.82 -3.50
CA VAL A 215 11.79 23.94 -2.37
C VAL A 215 11.93 24.63 -1.02
N LEU A 216 13.02 25.37 -0.80
CA LEU A 216 13.23 26.06 0.49
C LEU A 216 12.15 27.11 0.79
N PRO A 217 11.74 27.98 -0.15
CA PRO A 217 10.66 28.94 0.10
C PRO A 217 9.32 28.26 0.41
N ALA A 218 8.96 27.21 -0.36
CA ALA A 218 7.76 26.42 -0.12
C ALA A 218 7.77 25.72 1.25
N THR A 219 8.93 25.22 1.66
CA THR A 219 9.11 24.60 2.99
C THR A 219 8.91 25.60 4.11
N VAL A 220 9.52 26.78 4.01
CA VAL A 220 9.38 27.83 5.04
C VAL A 220 7.93 28.26 5.17
N SER A 221 7.22 28.51 4.05
CA SER A 221 5.81 28.88 4.09
C SER A 221 4.94 27.80 4.74
N THR A 222 5.19 26.53 4.40
CA THR A 222 4.47 25.37 4.98
C THR A 222 4.72 25.24 6.47
N VAL A 223 5.96 25.40 6.93
CA VAL A 223 6.30 25.36 8.36
C VAL A 223 5.59 26.48 9.13
N VAL A 224 5.62 27.72 8.60
CA VAL A 224 4.92 28.85 9.21
C VAL A 224 3.43 28.60 9.33
N ASP A 225 2.79 28.12 8.26
CA ASP A 225 1.36 27.82 8.25
C ASP A 225 1.00 26.67 9.20
N THR A 226 1.86 25.65 9.28
CA THR A 226 1.69 24.53 10.20
C THR A 226 1.75 25.00 11.67
N VAL A 227 2.73 25.81 12.01
CA VAL A 227 2.86 26.40 13.37
C VAL A 227 1.65 27.27 13.71
N ARG A 228 1.22 28.12 12.77
CA ARG A 228 0.04 28.98 12.97
C ARG A 228 -1.24 28.16 13.19
N ARG A 229 -1.47 27.08 12.44
CA ARG A 229 -2.61 26.18 12.61
C ARG A 229 -2.56 25.42 13.93
N ALA A 230 -1.37 24.93 14.30
CA ALA A 230 -1.17 24.25 15.58
C ALA A 230 -1.50 25.16 16.78
N ALA A 231 -1.09 26.42 16.72
CA ALA A 231 -1.43 27.41 17.72
C ALA A 231 -2.96 27.68 17.80
N GLY A 232 -3.69 27.48 16.69
CA GLY A 232 -5.16 27.60 16.63
C GLY A 232 -5.93 26.32 17.00
N GLY A 233 -5.26 25.25 17.47
CA GLY A 233 -5.89 23.96 17.80
C GLY A 233 -6.40 23.16 16.58
N ARG A 234 -6.01 23.54 15.37
CA ARG A 234 -6.42 22.92 14.09
C ARG A 234 -5.26 22.18 13.41
N ALA A 235 -4.56 21.35 14.16
CA ALA A 235 -3.47 20.54 13.63
C ALA A 235 -3.84 19.06 13.62
N MET A 236 -3.35 18.32 12.61
CA MET A 236 -3.33 16.85 12.66
C MET A 236 -2.38 16.38 13.78
N ALA A 237 -2.42 15.09 14.12
CA ALA A 237 -1.46 14.50 15.05
C ALA A 237 -0.02 14.85 14.62
N SER A 238 0.80 15.29 15.58
CA SER A 238 2.19 15.65 15.27
C SER A 238 3.02 14.39 15.01
N PRO A 239 3.90 14.39 14.00
CA PRO A 239 4.95 13.37 13.89
C PRO A 239 5.74 13.29 15.22
N PHE A 240 6.15 12.08 15.60
CA PHE A 240 6.85 11.81 16.87
C PHE A 240 6.02 12.01 18.15
N ALA A 241 4.70 12.22 18.04
CA ALA A 241 3.78 12.22 19.18
C ALA A 241 3.19 10.84 19.48
N ALA A 242 3.46 9.85 18.63
CA ALA A 242 2.99 8.48 18.81
C ALA A 242 3.64 7.85 20.06
N PRO A 243 2.84 7.19 20.94
CA PRO A 243 3.40 6.42 22.04
C PRO A 243 4.12 5.17 21.53
N GLN A 244 4.99 4.64 22.36
CA GLN A 244 5.63 3.36 22.07
C GLN A 244 4.63 2.21 22.25
N THR A 245 4.67 1.24 21.34
CA THR A 245 3.86 0.02 21.37
C THR A 245 4.72 -1.19 20.98
N PRO A 246 4.29 -2.43 21.21
CA PRO A 246 5.05 -3.63 20.82
C PRO A 246 5.42 -3.70 19.32
N PHE A 247 4.63 -3.07 18.46
CA PHE A 247 4.87 -3.02 17.04
C PHE A 247 5.71 -1.81 16.55
N ASN A 248 6.24 -0.99 17.48
CA ASN A 248 7.15 0.10 17.16
C ASN A 248 8.61 -0.28 17.42
N GLY A 249 9.07 -1.33 16.79
CA GLY A 249 10.43 -1.83 16.91
C GLY A 249 11.14 -1.98 15.57
N SER A 250 12.35 -2.49 15.62
CA SER A 250 13.09 -2.88 14.44
C SER A 250 12.50 -4.15 13.84
N ILE A 251 12.25 -4.15 12.53
CA ILE A 251 11.72 -5.32 11.80
C ILE A 251 12.85 -6.19 11.25
N THR A 252 12.57 -7.48 11.09
CA THR A 252 13.42 -8.43 10.38
C THR A 252 12.95 -8.61 8.93
N ALA A 253 13.59 -9.51 8.17
CA ALA A 253 13.12 -9.87 6.84
C ALA A 253 11.80 -10.68 6.87
N ARG A 254 11.49 -11.36 7.97
CA ARG A 254 10.31 -12.22 8.10
C ARG A 254 9.02 -11.40 8.11
N ARG A 255 7.98 -11.97 7.50
CA ARG A 255 6.62 -11.41 7.49
C ARG A 255 5.64 -12.46 7.98
N ASN A 256 4.70 -12.04 8.79
CA ASN A 256 3.47 -12.77 9.06
C ASN A 256 2.28 -11.97 8.54
N VAL A 257 1.25 -12.69 8.16
CA VAL A 257 0.06 -12.18 7.51
C VAL A 257 -1.16 -12.74 8.21
N ALA A 258 -2.19 -11.95 8.32
CA ALA A 258 -3.53 -12.39 8.69
C ALA A 258 -4.55 -11.59 7.86
N PHE A 259 -5.72 -12.17 7.66
CA PHE A 259 -6.76 -11.50 6.88
C PHE A 259 -8.15 -11.90 7.35
N THR A 260 -9.10 -10.99 7.16
CA THR A 260 -10.51 -11.22 7.50
C THR A 260 -11.41 -10.44 6.53
N GLN A 261 -12.68 -10.78 6.52
CA GLN A 261 -13.67 -10.16 5.64
C GLN A 261 -14.89 -9.74 6.46
N LEU A 262 -15.40 -8.54 6.20
CA LEU A 262 -16.61 -7.97 6.81
C LEU A 262 -17.63 -7.62 5.72
N ASP A 263 -18.90 -7.55 6.13
CA ASP A 263 -19.96 -7.07 5.23
C ASP A 263 -19.90 -5.54 5.10
N LEU A 264 -19.81 -5.05 3.86
CA LEU A 264 -19.77 -3.62 3.60
C LEU A 264 -21.08 -2.93 3.97
N ASP A 265 -22.21 -3.64 3.92
CA ASP A 265 -23.51 -3.09 4.31
C ASP A 265 -23.62 -2.84 5.82
N ASP A 266 -22.95 -3.63 6.64
CA ASP A 266 -22.88 -3.37 8.08
C ASP A 266 -22.07 -2.11 8.38
N ILE A 267 -20.97 -1.88 7.63
CA ILE A 267 -20.20 -0.64 7.71
C ILE A 267 -21.04 0.56 7.27
N LYS A 268 -21.83 0.42 6.18
CA LYS A 268 -22.75 1.47 5.72
C LYS A 268 -23.84 1.77 6.76
N LYS A 269 -24.42 0.75 7.42
CA LYS A 269 -25.40 0.97 8.50
C LYS A 269 -24.82 1.81 9.65
N VAL A 270 -23.59 1.50 10.09
CA VAL A 270 -22.89 2.30 11.11
C VAL A 270 -22.64 3.71 10.61
N LYS A 271 -22.07 3.86 9.41
CA LYS A 271 -21.79 5.12 8.76
C LYS A 271 -23.02 6.03 8.71
N ASP A 272 -24.16 5.49 8.24
CA ASP A 272 -25.39 6.24 8.06
C ASP A 272 -26.04 6.61 9.41
N HIS A 273 -25.99 5.70 10.39
CA HIS A 273 -26.52 5.97 11.74
C HIS A 273 -25.76 7.12 12.45
N PHE A 274 -24.45 7.17 12.36
CA PHE A 274 -23.64 8.18 13.02
C PHE A 274 -23.34 9.42 12.15
N GLY A 275 -23.72 9.42 10.86
CA GLY A 275 -23.49 10.51 9.93
C GLY A 275 -21.98 10.71 9.59
N VAL A 276 -21.22 9.64 9.56
CA VAL A 276 -19.76 9.65 9.31
C VAL A 276 -19.43 9.02 7.94
N LYS A 277 -18.15 8.95 7.58
CA LYS A 277 -17.69 8.33 6.34
C LYS A 277 -17.30 6.87 6.57
N VAL A 278 -17.27 6.06 5.50
CA VAL A 278 -16.76 4.68 5.53
C VAL A 278 -15.35 4.63 6.13
N ASN A 279 -14.48 5.55 5.74
CA ASN A 279 -13.12 5.62 6.29
C ASN A 279 -13.09 5.83 7.81
N ASP A 280 -14.02 6.60 8.36
CA ASP A 280 -14.08 6.85 9.81
C ASP A 280 -14.50 5.57 10.55
N VAL A 281 -15.43 4.79 9.98
CA VAL A 281 -15.81 3.47 10.52
C VAL A 281 -14.64 2.49 10.47
N VAL A 282 -13.91 2.44 9.36
CA VAL A 282 -12.68 1.62 9.24
C VAL A 282 -11.66 2.01 10.30
N MET A 283 -11.39 3.30 10.48
CA MET A 283 -10.44 3.78 11.50
C MET A 283 -10.91 3.45 12.92
N ALA A 284 -12.22 3.52 13.18
CA ALA A 284 -12.80 3.16 14.49
C ALA A 284 -12.71 1.64 14.75
N LEU A 285 -12.89 0.80 13.73
CA LEU A 285 -12.66 -0.65 13.82
C LEU A 285 -11.20 -0.93 14.16
N VAL A 286 -10.26 -0.37 13.40
CA VAL A 286 -8.81 -0.51 13.68
C VAL A 286 -8.50 -0.07 15.11
N SER A 287 -9.01 1.09 15.54
CA SER A 287 -8.82 1.59 16.90
C SER A 287 -9.35 0.62 17.96
N GLY A 288 -10.55 0.07 17.76
CA GLY A 288 -11.16 -0.89 18.69
C GLY A 288 -10.35 -2.18 18.81
N VAL A 289 -9.92 -2.72 17.67
CA VAL A 289 -9.07 -3.93 17.61
C VAL A 289 -7.75 -3.72 18.33
N LEU A 290 -7.05 -2.61 18.03
CA LEU A 290 -5.77 -2.29 18.68
C LEU A 290 -5.94 -2.04 20.17
N ARG A 291 -6.98 -1.29 20.59
CA ARG A 291 -7.29 -1.09 21.99
C ARG A 291 -7.45 -2.42 22.74
N LYS A 292 -8.31 -3.30 22.22
CA LYS A 292 -8.53 -4.61 22.83
C LYS A 292 -7.26 -5.45 22.88
N PHE A 293 -6.54 -5.53 21.77
CA PHE A 293 -5.28 -6.27 21.67
C PHE A 293 -4.24 -5.80 22.71
N LEU A 294 -4.11 -4.50 22.89
CA LEU A 294 -3.16 -3.92 23.85
C LEU A 294 -3.64 -4.05 25.30
N ILE A 295 -4.96 -3.94 25.59
CA ILE A 295 -5.52 -4.17 26.92
C ILE A 295 -5.29 -5.62 27.35
N ASP A 296 -5.58 -6.59 26.49
CA ASP A 296 -5.44 -8.02 26.81
C ASP A 296 -3.99 -8.39 27.16
N ARG A 297 -3.01 -7.57 26.74
CA ARG A 297 -1.58 -7.71 27.04
C ARG A 297 -1.08 -6.77 28.16
N GLY A 298 -1.92 -5.88 28.65
CA GLY A 298 -1.51 -4.87 29.65
C GLY A 298 -0.59 -3.79 29.09
N GLU A 299 -0.64 -3.53 27.78
CA GLU A 299 0.29 -2.67 27.03
C GLU A 299 -0.37 -1.44 26.41
N LEU A 300 -1.65 -1.16 26.77
CA LEU A 300 -2.34 0.02 26.24
C LEU A 300 -1.71 1.30 26.78
N PRO A 301 -1.18 2.18 25.93
CA PRO A 301 -0.62 3.47 26.37
C PRO A 301 -1.72 4.43 26.89
N ASP A 302 -1.33 5.34 27.78
CA ASP A 302 -2.22 6.42 28.28
C ASP A 302 -2.57 7.45 27.18
N SER A 303 -1.69 7.62 26.20
CA SER A 303 -1.91 8.52 25.06
C SER A 303 -2.46 7.78 23.84
N THR A 304 -3.11 8.54 22.95
CA THR A 304 -3.70 7.97 21.72
C THR A 304 -2.65 7.43 20.77
N LEU A 305 -2.95 6.31 20.12
CA LEU A 305 -2.16 5.84 19.00
C LEU A 305 -2.35 6.76 17.77
N VAL A 306 -1.31 6.83 16.95
CA VAL A 306 -1.28 7.63 15.71
C VAL A 306 -1.11 6.69 14.52
N ALA A 307 -2.05 6.76 13.57
CA ALA A 307 -1.94 6.07 12.30
C ALA A 307 -1.46 7.00 11.18
N MET A 308 -0.58 6.50 10.32
CA MET A 308 -0.31 7.11 9.03
C MET A 308 -1.31 6.57 8.02
N VAL A 309 -2.07 7.48 7.39
CA VAL A 309 -3.10 7.15 6.41
C VAL A 309 -2.69 7.72 5.05
N PRO A 310 -2.40 6.89 4.06
CA PRO A 310 -2.14 7.34 2.70
C PRO A 310 -3.38 8.02 2.10
N VAL A 311 -3.19 9.16 1.44
CA VAL A 311 -4.25 9.91 0.76
C VAL A 311 -3.83 10.14 -0.68
N SER A 312 -4.65 9.69 -1.64
CA SER A 312 -4.42 9.95 -3.06
C SER A 312 -4.54 11.45 -3.38
N VAL A 313 -3.63 11.94 -4.23
CA VAL A 313 -3.60 13.34 -4.70
C VAL A 313 -3.72 13.45 -6.22
N HIS A 314 -4.21 12.41 -6.89
CA HIS A 314 -4.35 12.37 -8.36
C HIS A 314 -5.09 13.59 -8.93
N ASP A 315 -6.15 14.05 -8.27
CA ASP A 315 -6.95 15.19 -8.72
C ASP A 315 -6.29 16.57 -8.46
N ARG A 316 -5.11 16.59 -7.82
CA ARG A 316 -4.48 17.83 -7.32
C ARG A 316 -3.06 18.05 -7.84
N SER A 317 -2.53 17.13 -8.62
CA SER A 317 -1.14 17.17 -9.10
C SER A 317 -1.06 16.74 -10.55
N ASP A 318 -0.66 17.67 -11.43
CA ASP A 318 -0.33 17.39 -12.84
C ASP A 318 1.10 16.84 -13.00
N ARG A 319 1.76 16.43 -11.92
CA ARG A 319 3.16 15.99 -11.94
C ARG A 319 3.25 14.53 -12.39
N PRO A 320 4.24 14.21 -13.26
CA PRO A 320 4.49 12.84 -13.65
C PRO A 320 5.02 12.01 -12.46
N GLY A 321 4.56 10.77 -12.34
CA GLY A 321 4.96 9.81 -11.33
C GLY A 321 3.91 8.72 -11.16
N ARG A 322 4.32 7.51 -10.83
CA ARG A 322 3.39 6.40 -10.59
C ARG A 322 2.77 6.52 -9.18
N ASN A 323 3.53 7.04 -8.20
CA ASN A 323 3.02 7.31 -6.86
C ASN A 323 2.57 8.76 -6.71
N GLN A 324 1.27 8.95 -6.51
CA GLN A 324 0.66 10.24 -6.23
C GLN A 324 -0.07 10.16 -4.87
N VAL A 325 0.71 9.91 -3.83
CA VAL A 325 0.24 9.70 -2.47
C VAL A 325 0.84 10.76 -1.54
N SER A 326 0.02 11.32 -0.68
CA SER A 326 0.41 12.10 0.50
C SER A 326 0.08 11.33 1.77
N GLY A 327 0.73 11.66 2.88
CA GLY A 327 0.46 11.06 4.18
C GLY A 327 -0.36 11.99 5.08
N MET A 328 -1.36 11.43 5.76
CA MET A 328 -2.11 12.09 6.81
C MET A 328 -1.89 11.34 8.13
N PHE A 329 -1.58 12.06 9.22
CA PHE A 329 -1.51 11.47 10.55
C PHE A 329 -2.84 11.63 11.27
N SER A 330 -3.44 10.52 11.68
CA SER A 330 -4.74 10.46 12.34
C SER A 330 -4.62 9.87 13.73
N SER A 331 -5.21 10.54 14.73
CA SER A 331 -5.34 10.00 16.10
C SER A 331 -6.42 8.93 16.15
N LEU A 332 -6.10 7.79 16.77
CA LEU A 332 -7.01 6.64 16.86
C LEU A 332 -7.89 6.65 18.12
N TYR A 333 -7.62 7.55 19.08
CA TYR A 333 -8.38 7.66 20.34
C TYR A 333 -8.57 6.32 21.08
N THR A 334 -7.53 5.50 21.09
CA THR A 334 -7.54 4.17 21.71
C THR A 334 -7.79 4.19 23.21
N GLN A 335 -7.65 5.33 23.88
CA GLN A 335 -7.99 5.55 25.29
C GLN A 335 -9.50 5.64 25.55
N ILE A 336 -10.34 5.94 24.53
CA ILE A 336 -11.79 6.03 24.66
C ILE A 336 -12.39 4.62 24.63
N ASP A 337 -13.12 4.25 25.67
CA ASP A 337 -13.72 2.92 25.83
C ASP A 337 -14.99 2.75 24.96
N ASP A 338 -15.93 3.70 25.03
CA ASP A 338 -17.17 3.62 24.28
C ASP A 338 -16.93 3.70 22.77
N PRO A 339 -17.36 2.69 21.99
CA PRO A 339 -17.08 2.63 20.55
C PRO A 339 -17.77 3.75 19.75
N ALA A 340 -18.92 4.27 20.20
CA ALA A 340 -19.62 5.36 19.53
C ALA A 340 -18.93 6.71 19.78
N GLU A 341 -18.46 6.96 21.00
CA GLU A 341 -17.69 8.15 21.33
C GLU A 341 -16.35 8.15 20.60
N ARG A 342 -15.68 6.99 20.56
CA ARG A 342 -14.42 6.80 19.84
C ARG A 342 -14.58 7.04 18.33
N LEU A 343 -15.64 6.52 17.71
CA LEU A 343 -15.96 6.76 16.30
C LEU A 343 -16.15 8.26 16.01
N LYS A 344 -16.90 8.97 16.84
CA LYS A 344 -17.14 10.42 16.67
C LYS A 344 -15.86 11.23 16.81
N ALA A 345 -15.03 10.93 17.82
CA ALA A 345 -13.75 11.61 18.01
C ALA A 345 -12.81 11.39 16.82
N ILE A 346 -12.76 10.18 16.27
CA ILE A 346 -11.97 9.85 15.07
C ILE A 346 -12.51 10.63 13.86
N ALA A 347 -13.82 10.67 13.66
CA ALA A 347 -14.44 11.37 12.52
C ALA A 347 -14.12 12.88 12.55
N GLU A 348 -14.22 13.51 13.72
CA GLU A 348 -13.87 14.92 13.92
C GLU A 348 -12.39 15.18 13.65
N ALA A 349 -11.50 14.35 14.19
CA ALA A 349 -10.06 14.45 13.96
C ALA A 349 -9.68 14.26 12.48
N ASN A 350 -10.33 13.33 11.78
CA ASN A 350 -10.08 13.08 10.37
C ASN A 350 -10.43 14.27 9.47
N VAL A 351 -11.47 15.04 9.80
CA VAL A 351 -11.81 16.29 9.09
C VAL A 351 -10.66 17.28 9.22
N ILE A 352 -10.19 17.52 10.45
CA ILE A 352 -9.07 18.43 10.74
C ILE A 352 -7.79 17.96 10.06
N ALA A 353 -7.47 16.67 10.17
CA ALA A 353 -6.27 16.10 9.58
C ALA A 353 -6.27 16.21 8.04
N LYS A 354 -7.41 15.99 7.39
CA LYS A 354 -7.54 16.14 5.93
C LYS A 354 -7.39 17.58 5.47
N GLU A 355 -7.97 18.54 6.18
CA GLU A 355 -7.80 19.97 5.91
C GLU A 355 -6.33 20.38 6.08
N HIS A 356 -5.67 19.89 7.14
CA HIS A 356 -4.27 20.19 7.42
C HIS A 356 -3.35 19.56 6.38
N SER A 357 -3.50 18.27 6.06
CA SER A 357 -2.73 17.58 5.01
C SER A 357 -2.87 18.27 3.65
N SER A 358 -4.07 18.75 3.32
CA SER A 358 -4.32 19.51 2.09
C SER A 358 -3.60 20.85 2.07
N ALA A 359 -3.41 21.49 3.23
CA ALA A 359 -2.75 22.78 3.37
C ALA A 359 -1.22 22.71 3.39
N ILE A 360 -0.65 21.60 3.89
CA ILE A 360 0.82 21.37 3.86
C ILE A 360 1.32 21.22 2.43
N GLY A 361 0.42 21.01 1.47
CA GLY A 361 0.75 20.82 0.08
C GLY A 361 1.23 19.38 -0.18
N ALA A 362 0.37 18.62 -0.85
CA ALA A 362 0.66 17.23 -1.23
C ALA A 362 1.99 17.05 -2.01
N THR A 363 2.53 18.15 -2.52
CA THR A 363 3.74 18.17 -3.34
C THR A 363 5.04 18.35 -2.56
N LEU A 364 4.98 18.80 -1.29
CA LEU A 364 6.20 19.11 -0.54
C LEU A 364 7.10 17.89 -0.32
N LEU A 365 6.50 16.74 0.05
CA LEU A 365 7.23 15.50 0.21
C LEU A 365 7.82 15.02 -1.13
N GLN A 366 7.07 15.18 -2.22
CA GLN A 366 7.52 14.88 -3.57
C GLN A 366 8.67 15.82 -3.98
N ASP A 367 8.57 17.11 -3.66
CA ASP A 367 9.63 18.09 -3.95
C ASP A 367 10.92 17.72 -3.22
N TRP A 368 10.89 17.47 -1.92
CA TRP A 368 12.07 17.06 -1.18
C TRP A 368 12.67 15.74 -1.68
N SER A 369 11.85 14.77 -2.02
CA SER A 369 12.33 13.47 -2.53
C SER A 369 13.01 13.59 -3.90
N GLN A 370 12.62 14.57 -4.73
CA GLN A 370 13.30 14.84 -6.01
C GLN A 370 14.70 15.41 -5.84
N PHE A 371 14.96 16.16 -4.76
CA PHE A 371 16.25 16.82 -4.50
C PHE A 371 17.20 15.99 -3.67
N ALA A 372 16.71 15.13 -2.82
CA ALA A 372 17.55 14.18 -2.10
C ALA A 372 18.15 13.16 -3.08
N GLY A 373 19.42 13.37 -3.42
CA GLY A 373 20.13 12.42 -4.29
C GLY A 373 20.08 10.99 -3.71
N PRO A 374 20.07 9.97 -4.58
CA PRO A 374 19.92 8.56 -4.17
C PRO A 374 20.83 8.13 -3.01
N ALA A 375 22.10 8.55 -3.07
CA ALA A 375 23.10 8.20 -2.08
C ALA A 375 22.84 8.85 -0.70
N VAL A 376 22.47 10.14 -0.69
CA VAL A 376 22.29 10.89 0.57
C VAL A 376 20.99 10.47 1.27
N PHE A 377 19.90 10.39 0.54
CA PHE A 377 18.60 9.99 1.10
C PHE A 377 18.64 8.55 1.63
N GLY A 378 19.18 7.62 0.84
CA GLY A 378 19.31 6.22 1.24
C GLY A 378 20.22 6.02 2.46
N VAL A 379 21.31 6.80 2.59
CA VAL A 379 22.18 6.75 3.77
C VAL A 379 21.47 7.33 4.98
N ALA A 380 20.85 8.50 4.87
CA ALA A 380 20.15 9.16 5.97
C ALA A 380 19.02 8.27 6.51
N MET A 381 18.24 7.66 5.63
CA MET A 381 17.14 6.76 6.03
C MET A 381 17.63 5.44 6.62
N ARG A 382 18.76 4.87 6.12
CA ARG A 382 19.38 3.68 6.76
C ARG A 382 19.95 4.00 8.13
N VAL A 383 20.52 5.19 8.32
CA VAL A 383 21.00 5.65 9.63
C VAL A 383 19.80 5.83 10.59
N TYR A 384 18.73 6.46 10.12
CA TYR A 384 17.49 6.59 10.90
C TYR A 384 16.92 5.22 11.27
N ALA A 385 16.76 4.31 10.31
CA ALA A 385 16.23 2.96 10.52
C ALA A 385 17.06 2.12 11.51
N ARG A 386 18.37 2.39 11.62
CA ARG A 386 19.28 1.73 12.58
C ARG A 386 19.46 2.49 13.87
N SER A 387 18.90 3.68 13.98
CA SER A 387 19.00 4.48 15.19
C SER A 387 17.97 4.04 16.23
N SER A 388 18.31 4.11 17.52
CA SER A 388 17.37 3.90 18.63
C SER A 388 16.21 4.92 18.67
N LEU A 389 16.26 5.94 17.82
CA LEU A 389 15.17 6.91 17.68
C LEU A 389 13.87 6.28 17.14
N THR A 390 13.98 5.26 16.25
CA THR A 390 12.80 4.53 15.74
C THR A 390 12.08 3.77 16.84
N GLU A 391 12.81 3.32 17.86
CA GLU A 391 12.28 2.56 18.98
C GLU A 391 11.79 3.47 20.13
N SER A 392 12.44 4.60 20.36
CA SER A 392 12.13 5.48 21.49
C SER A 392 11.08 6.56 21.17
N ARG A 393 10.99 7.01 19.93
CA ARG A 393 10.05 8.04 19.45
C ARG A 393 9.54 7.73 18.07
N PRO A 394 8.54 6.85 17.92
CA PRO A 394 8.00 6.52 16.61
C PRO A 394 7.32 7.74 15.98
N VAL A 395 7.45 7.88 14.67
CA VAL A 395 6.75 8.93 13.90
C VAL A 395 5.24 8.69 13.93
N HIS A 396 4.86 7.41 13.83
CA HIS A 396 3.49 6.91 13.92
C HIS A 396 3.54 5.46 14.41
N ASN A 397 2.42 4.92 14.86
CA ASN A 397 2.38 3.56 15.37
C ASN A 397 2.23 2.52 14.24
N LEU A 398 1.38 2.81 13.27
CA LEU A 398 1.08 1.86 12.18
C LEU A 398 0.64 2.61 10.91
N VAL A 399 0.57 1.87 9.82
CA VAL A 399 -0.05 2.33 8.58
C VAL A 399 -1.46 1.77 8.50
N VAL A 400 -2.45 2.63 8.20
CA VAL A 400 -3.82 2.22 7.89
C VAL A 400 -4.19 2.73 6.51
N SER A 401 -4.44 1.83 5.57
CA SER A 401 -4.81 2.19 4.20
C SER A 401 -6.22 1.70 3.88
N ASN A 402 -6.99 2.54 3.18
CA ASN A 402 -8.34 2.19 2.73
C ASN A 402 -8.44 2.43 1.23
N VAL A 403 -8.55 1.34 0.48
CA VAL A 403 -8.61 1.34 -0.99
C VAL A 403 -10.04 1.02 -1.44
N PRO A 404 -10.74 1.95 -2.08
CA PRO A 404 -12.04 1.64 -2.67
C PRO A 404 -11.86 0.72 -3.88
N GLY A 405 -12.63 -0.36 -3.93
CA GLY A 405 -12.70 -1.26 -5.07
C GLY A 405 -14.11 -1.34 -5.66
N PRO A 406 -14.27 -1.99 -6.82
CA PRO A 406 -15.53 -2.08 -7.53
C PRO A 406 -16.57 -2.89 -6.73
N GLN A 407 -17.84 -2.48 -6.83
CA GLN A 407 -18.95 -3.12 -6.14
C GLN A 407 -19.73 -4.04 -7.09
N MET A 408 -18.99 -4.85 -7.83
CA MET A 408 -19.51 -5.86 -8.76
C MET A 408 -18.57 -7.06 -8.75
N PRO A 409 -19.02 -8.26 -9.15
CA PRO A 409 -18.16 -9.41 -9.32
C PRO A 409 -17.00 -9.11 -10.28
N LEU A 410 -15.83 -9.61 -9.97
CA LEU A 410 -14.64 -9.57 -10.82
C LEU A 410 -14.18 -10.99 -11.13
N TYR A 411 -13.62 -11.16 -12.31
CA TYR A 411 -13.08 -12.45 -12.78
C TYR A 411 -11.61 -12.27 -13.14
N PHE A 412 -10.74 -12.94 -12.40
CA PHE A 412 -9.31 -12.98 -12.70
C PHE A 412 -9.04 -14.14 -13.67
N LEU A 413 -8.78 -13.82 -14.94
CA LEU A 413 -8.55 -14.82 -16.00
C LEU A 413 -9.67 -15.88 -16.06
N GLY A 414 -10.92 -15.46 -15.86
CA GLY A 414 -12.10 -16.31 -15.86
C GLY A 414 -12.51 -16.88 -14.50
N ALA A 415 -11.64 -16.88 -13.50
CA ALA A 415 -11.97 -17.30 -12.14
C ALA A 415 -12.62 -16.16 -11.34
N GLU A 416 -13.76 -16.42 -10.70
CA GLU A 416 -14.43 -15.43 -9.86
C GLU A 416 -13.59 -15.08 -8.63
N VAL A 417 -13.40 -13.77 -8.39
CA VAL A 417 -12.66 -13.25 -7.23
C VAL A 417 -13.60 -13.24 -6.02
N GLN A 418 -13.39 -14.16 -5.09
CA GLN A 418 -14.16 -14.31 -3.84
C GLN A 418 -13.68 -13.33 -2.75
N ALA A 419 -12.39 -13.06 -2.71
CA ALA A 419 -11.76 -12.11 -1.81
C ALA A 419 -10.48 -11.53 -2.40
N MET A 420 -10.12 -10.31 -1.95
CA MET A 420 -8.85 -9.67 -2.29
C MET A 420 -8.30 -8.96 -1.05
N TYR A 421 -7.30 -9.55 -0.41
CA TYR A 421 -6.69 -9.02 0.81
C TYR A 421 -5.41 -8.25 0.46
N PRO A 422 -5.41 -6.91 0.55
CA PRO A 422 -4.22 -6.11 0.27
C PRO A 422 -3.26 -6.13 1.46
N LEU A 423 -1.95 -6.16 1.18
CA LEU A 423 -0.89 -6.17 2.16
C LEU A 423 0.14 -5.09 1.80
N GLY A 424 0.16 -4.00 2.56
CA GLY A 424 1.10 -2.90 2.36
C GLY A 424 2.45 -3.16 3.03
N PRO A 425 3.49 -2.38 2.72
CA PRO A 425 4.80 -2.53 3.36
C PRO A 425 4.76 -2.12 4.84
N ILE A 426 5.69 -2.69 5.62
CA ILE A 426 6.00 -2.28 7.00
C ILE A 426 7.39 -1.67 7.06
N PHE A 427 7.63 -0.87 8.11
CA PHE A 427 8.85 -0.08 8.26
C PHE A 427 9.49 -0.28 9.64
N HIS A 428 10.79 -0.07 9.73
CA HIS A 428 11.43 0.07 11.04
C HIS A 428 10.74 1.20 11.85
N GLY A 429 10.33 0.91 13.06
CA GLY A 429 9.57 1.82 13.92
C GLY A 429 8.06 1.85 13.67
N ALA A 430 7.54 1.15 12.64
CA ALA A 430 6.12 1.00 12.34
C ALA A 430 5.87 -0.38 11.69
N GLY A 431 6.01 -1.42 12.49
CA GLY A 431 6.00 -2.82 12.07
C GLY A 431 4.61 -3.43 11.90
N LEU A 432 3.56 -2.63 11.79
CA LEU A 432 2.20 -3.08 11.50
C LEU A 432 1.59 -2.26 10.37
N ASN A 433 1.03 -2.95 9.38
CA ASN A 433 0.21 -2.36 8.33
C ASN A 433 -1.14 -3.07 8.27
N ILE A 434 -2.21 -2.29 8.28
CA ILE A 434 -3.59 -2.75 8.10
C ILE A 434 -4.13 -2.06 6.87
N THR A 435 -4.34 -2.81 5.81
CA THR A 435 -4.92 -2.30 4.56
C THR A 435 -6.27 -2.95 4.32
N VAL A 436 -7.27 -2.15 3.98
CA VAL A 436 -8.60 -2.63 3.65
C VAL A 436 -8.96 -2.31 2.20
N MET A 437 -9.73 -3.19 1.58
CA MET A 437 -10.27 -2.99 0.24
C MET A 437 -11.72 -3.43 0.19
N SER A 438 -12.60 -2.55 -0.29
CA SER A 438 -13.98 -2.94 -0.58
C SER A 438 -14.08 -3.60 -1.94
N LEU A 439 -14.76 -4.74 -2.02
CA LEU A 439 -14.99 -5.48 -3.26
C LEU A 439 -16.31 -6.25 -3.16
N ASN A 440 -17.17 -6.06 -4.16
CA ASN A 440 -18.42 -6.83 -4.31
C ASN A 440 -19.23 -7.01 -3.01
N GLY A 441 -19.51 -5.89 -2.32
CA GLY A 441 -20.28 -5.89 -1.08
C GLY A 441 -19.54 -6.34 0.18
N LYS A 442 -18.26 -6.66 0.07
CA LYS A 442 -17.39 -7.05 1.19
C LYS A 442 -16.30 -6.00 1.45
N LEU A 443 -15.85 -5.91 2.69
CA LEU A 443 -14.63 -5.23 3.07
C LEU A 443 -13.58 -6.26 3.45
N ASN A 444 -12.57 -6.41 2.61
CA ASN A 444 -11.45 -7.32 2.81
C ASN A 444 -10.36 -6.59 3.60
N VAL A 445 -9.91 -7.19 4.68
CA VAL A 445 -8.92 -6.63 5.60
C VAL A 445 -7.66 -7.49 5.54
N GLY A 446 -6.56 -6.90 5.11
CA GLY A 446 -5.24 -7.52 5.15
C GLY A 446 -4.39 -6.89 6.25
N LEU A 447 -3.76 -7.74 7.06
CA LEU A 447 -2.81 -7.36 8.10
C LEU A 447 -1.46 -7.98 7.78
N ILE A 448 -0.41 -7.20 7.90
CA ILE A 448 0.97 -7.67 7.76
C ILE A 448 1.84 -7.05 8.84
N SER A 449 2.72 -7.86 9.40
CA SER A 449 3.66 -7.46 10.43
C SER A 449 4.95 -8.28 10.36
N CYS A 450 5.82 -8.10 11.33
CA CYS A 450 7.00 -8.90 11.60
C CYS A 450 6.68 -9.84 12.76
N PRO A 451 6.89 -11.17 12.64
CA PRO A 451 6.53 -12.13 13.69
C PRO A 451 7.29 -11.92 14.99
N GLU A 452 8.46 -11.27 14.95
CA GLU A 452 9.22 -10.90 16.14
C GLU A 452 8.58 -9.77 16.95
N LEU A 453 7.74 -8.95 16.30
CA LEU A 453 7.00 -7.86 16.97
C LEU A 453 5.58 -8.31 17.33
N LEU A 454 4.90 -9.01 16.42
CA LEU A 454 3.51 -9.44 16.57
C LEU A 454 3.35 -10.90 16.11
N PRO A 455 3.65 -11.88 16.98
CA PRO A 455 3.49 -13.31 16.64
C PRO A 455 2.00 -13.67 16.43
N ASP A 456 1.10 -13.08 17.23
CA ASP A 456 -0.32 -13.43 17.29
C ASP A 456 -1.18 -12.47 16.45
N LEU A 457 -0.84 -12.30 15.16
CA LEU A 457 -1.52 -11.35 14.27
C LEU A 457 -2.99 -11.76 13.99
N TRP A 458 -3.31 -13.04 14.11
CA TRP A 458 -4.67 -13.55 13.93
C TRP A 458 -5.64 -13.04 15.01
N ASP A 459 -5.19 -12.80 16.24
CA ASP A 459 -6.01 -12.18 17.29
C ASP A 459 -6.58 -10.82 16.86
N MET A 460 -5.76 -10.06 16.11
CA MET A 460 -6.23 -8.79 15.55
C MET A 460 -7.23 -9.01 14.41
N ALA A 461 -6.98 -9.97 13.51
CA ALA A 461 -7.88 -10.25 12.39
C ALA A 461 -9.26 -10.70 12.89
N ASP A 462 -9.32 -11.59 13.85
CA ASP A 462 -10.58 -12.03 14.49
C ASP A 462 -11.24 -10.90 15.27
N GLY A 463 -10.46 -10.00 15.85
CA GLY A 463 -10.92 -8.80 16.55
C GLY A 463 -11.78 -7.86 15.69
N PHE A 464 -11.60 -7.85 14.36
CA PHE A 464 -12.43 -7.04 13.46
C PHE A 464 -13.89 -7.47 13.44
N ILE A 465 -14.17 -8.78 13.52
CA ILE A 465 -15.54 -9.33 13.56
C ILE A 465 -16.22 -8.88 14.86
N ALA A 466 -15.52 -9.00 15.99
CA ALA A 466 -16.03 -8.56 17.29
C ALA A 466 -16.25 -7.03 17.34
N GLY A 467 -15.27 -6.25 16.83
CA GLY A 467 -15.37 -4.79 16.76
C GLY A 467 -16.53 -4.30 15.89
N MET A 468 -16.82 -5.01 14.78
CA MET A 468 -17.98 -4.70 13.95
C MET A 468 -19.30 -4.96 14.71
N ALA A 469 -19.38 -6.06 15.43
CA ALA A 469 -20.53 -6.36 16.26
C ALA A 469 -20.75 -5.31 17.38
N GLU A 470 -19.68 -4.80 17.99
CA GLU A 470 -19.75 -3.70 18.97
C GLU A 470 -20.30 -2.40 18.36
N LEU A 471 -19.82 -1.99 17.19
CA LEU A 471 -20.30 -0.80 16.50
C LEU A 471 -21.77 -0.94 16.09
N LEU A 472 -22.18 -2.10 15.59
CA LEU A 472 -23.59 -2.40 15.28
C LEU A 472 -24.47 -2.37 16.54
N ALA A 473 -23.98 -2.89 17.66
CA ALA A 473 -24.72 -2.80 18.93
C ALA A 473 -24.86 -1.36 19.41
N ALA A 474 -23.85 -0.51 19.15
CA ALA A 474 -23.90 0.92 19.46
C ALA A 474 -24.98 1.67 18.68
N THR A 475 -25.30 1.25 17.43
CA THR A 475 -26.40 1.84 16.64
C THR A 475 -27.78 1.59 17.26
N ARG A 476 -27.92 0.56 18.07
CA ARG A 476 -29.21 0.18 18.73
C ARG A 476 -29.41 0.86 20.08
N ARG A 477 -28.38 1.49 20.64
CA ARG A 477 -28.48 2.23 21.91
C ARG A 477 -29.24 3.54 21.72
N LYS A 478 -30.26 3.79 22.56
CA LYS A 478 -30.90 5.12 22.57
C LYS A 478 -29.85 6.18 22.94
N PRO A 479 -29.89 7.37 22.30
CA PRO A 479 -29.03 8.47 22.69
C PRO A 479 -29.14 8.70 24.19
N ARG A 480 -28.03 8.60 24.93
CA ARG A 480 -28.01 9.07 26.33
C ARG A 480 -28.31 10.56 26.26
N GLY A 481 -29.46 10.98 26.85
CA GLY A 481 -29.79 12.38 26.97
C GLY A 481 -28.60 13.14 27.57
N ARG A 482 -28.21 14.24 26.95
CA ARG A 482 -27.24 15.17 27.56
C ARG A 482 -27.77 15.55 28.94
N PRO A 483 -26.92 15.46 30.00
CA PRO A 483 -27.30 16.00 31.31
C PRO A 483 -27.55 17.52 31.25
#